data_feca53c4f4dfb0b22d837e29b2724614
#
_entry.id   feca53c4f4dfb0b22d837e29b2724614
#
_cell.length_a   1.000
_cell.length_b   1.000
_cell.length_c   1.000
_cell.angle_alpha   90.00
_cell.angle_beta   90.00
_cell.angle_gamma   90.00
#
_symmetry.space_group_name_H-M   'P 1'
#
loop_
_entity.id
_entity.type
_entity.pdbx_description
1 polymer ?
#
loop_
_entity_poly.entity_id
_entity_poly.type
_entity_poly.pdbx_seq_one_letter_code
_entity_poly.pdbx_strand_id
1 'polypeptide(L)'
;KAIEIINDTEGLEAYLDTFRGDLECLKNVYESLNHGLAEIYAALNGVVFTKLKTVRKSAVADENAQETVKSIRDAVKKKIKTLTEDSFTITPEESLQGIKDVYPYMKELSRITLDLLNKFNEKKREKNLLDFNDLEHLCLKILIDRDENNNIIGSGVAEHFKEFFDEVL
;
A
#
# COMPACT_ATOMS: atom_id res chain seq x y z
N LYS A 1 23.54 -8.58 5.21
CA LYS A 1 24.06 -8.02 6.46
C LYS A 1 24.22 -9.06 7.56
N ALA A 2 23.17 -9.79 8.06
CA ALA A 2 23.36 -10.80 9.12
C ALA A 2 24.31 -11.93 8.68
N ILE A 3 24.16 -12.46 7.46
CA ILE A 3 25.02 -13.51 6.90
C ILE A 3 26.48 -13.02 6.73
N GLU A 4 26.69 -11.78 6.38
CA GLU A 4 28.04 -11.17 6.31
C GLU A 4 28.68 -11.17 7.70
N ILE A 5 27.97 -10.68 8.72
CA ILE A 5 28.45 -10.69 10.12
C ILE A 5 28.79 -12.12 10.58
N ILE A 6 27.96 -13.11 10.22
CA ILE A 6 28.21 -14.52 10.54
C ILE A 6 29.46 -15.02 9.85
N ASN A 7 29.71 -14.68 8.60
CA ASN A 7 30.92 -15.09 7.86
C ASN A 7 32.19 -14.43 8.38
N ASP A 8 32.07 -13.18 8.89
CA ASP A 8 33.21 -12.40 9.37
C ASP A 8 33.55 -12.68 10.85
N THR A 9 32.71 -13.46 11.56
CA THR A 9 32.87 -13.71 13.00
C THR A 9 33.07 -15.20 13.28
N GLU A 10 34.26 -15.57 13.75
CA GLU A 10 34.61 -16.96 14.14
C GLU A 10 33.68 -17.45 15.27
N GLY A 11 33.16 -18.67 15.14
CA GLY A 11 32.26 -19.31 16.09
C GLY A 11 30.77 -19.11 15.78
N LEU A 12 30.38 -18.31 14.76
CA LEU A 12 28.99 -18.12 14.34
C LEU A 12 28.57 -19.01 13.15
N GLU A 13 29.47 -19.82 12.60
CA GLU A 13 29.23 -20.64 11.40
C GLU A 13 28.02 -21.57 11.58
N ALA A 14 27.76 -22.02 12.81
CA ALA A 14 26.62 -22.86 13.13
C ALA A 14 25.25 -22.20 12.82
N TYR A 15 25.20 -20.88 12.64
CA TYR A 15 24.01 -20.15 12.29
C TYR A 15 23.75 -20.06 10.77
N LEU A 16 24.77 -20.26 9.94
CA LEU A 16 24.72 -20.08 8.49
C LEU A 16 23.55 -20.81 7.82
N ASP A 17 23.39 -22.10 8.10
CA ASP A 17 22.33 -22.91 7.48
C ASP A 17 20.94 -22.38 7.81
N THR A 18 20.74 -22.00 9.08
CA THR A 18 19.46 -21.43 9.54
C THR A 18 19.17 -20.10 8.86
N PHE A 19 20.16 -19.22 8.76
CA PHE A 19 19.99 -17.90 8.12
C PHE A 19 19.84 -17.99 6.60
N ARG A 20 20.45 -18.97 5.95
CA ARG A 20 20.23 -19.24 4.51
C ARG A 20 18.81 -19.74 4.26
N GLY A 21 18.30 -20.65 5.10
CA GLY A 21 16.92 -21.09 5.01
C GLY A 21 15.92 -19.96 5.28
N ASP A 22 16.16 -19.13 6.30
CA ASP A 22 15.35 -17.94 6.57
C ASP A 22 15.35 -16.98 5.35
N LEU A 23 16.51 -16.76 4.72
CA LEU A 23 16.64 -15.90 3.54
C LEU A 23 15.88 -16.46 2.33
N GLU A 24 15.89 -17.77 2.13
CA GLU A 24 15.16 -18.44 1.05
C GLU A 24 13.64 -18.27 1.25
N CYS A 25 13.13 -18.49 2.46
CA CYS A 25 11.74 -18.22 2.80
C CYS A 25 11.34 -16.76 2.50
N LEU A 26 12.19 -15.80 2.87
CA LEU A 26 11.93 -14.38 2.61
C LEU A 26 11.98 -14.02 1.12
N LYS A 27 12.87 -14.67 0.35
CA LYS A 27 12.90 -14.51 -1.12
C LYS A 27 11.61 -15.02 -1.76
N ASN A 28 11.12 -16.17 -1.33
CA ASN A 28 9.83 -16.70 -1.82
C ASN A 28 8.68 -15.75 -1.55
N VAL A 29 8.64 -15.12 -0.36
CA VAL A 29 7.66 -14.07 -0.05
C VAL A 29 7.84 -12.86 -0.98
N TYR A 30 9.07 -12.42 -1.21
CA TYR A 30 9.34 -11.29 -2.10
C TYR A 30 8.93 -11.58 -3.55
N GLU A 31 9.25 -12.75 -4.06
CA GLU A 31 8.87 -13.17 -5.41
C GLU A 31 7.35 -13.28 -5.59
N SER A 32 6.64 -13.74 -4.54
CA SER A 32 5.17 -13.83 -4.56
C SER A 32 4.47 -12.49 -4.77
N LEU A 33 5.13 -11.34 -4.47
CA LEU A 33 4.56 -10.00 -4.68
C LEU A 33 4.18 -9.72 -6.14
N ASN A 34 4.78 -10.44 -7.09
CA ASN A 34 4.51 -10.29 -8.52
C ASN A 34 3.38 -11.21 -9.03
N HIS A 35 2.85 -12.09 -8.19
CA HIS A 35 1.93 -13.14 -8.63
C HIS A 35 0.48 -12.94 -8.18
N GLY A 36 0.27 -12.16 -7.12
CA GLY A 36 -1.08 -11.83 -6.66
C GLY A 36 -1.33 -12.14 -5.18
N LEU A 37 -2.53 -11.80 -4.70
CA LEU A 37 -2.86 -11.85 -3.27
C LEU A 37 -2.84 -13.27 -2.69
N ALA A 38 -3.28 -14.26 -3.46
CA ALA A 38 -3.33 -15.65 -3.01
C ALA A 38 -1.92 -16.22 -2.79
N GLU A 39 -1.00 -15.91 -3.69
CA GLU A 39 0.41 -16.33 -3.62
C GLU A 39 1.13 -15.64 -2.48
N ILE A 40 0.86 -14.34 -2.26
CA ILE A 40 1.41 -13.60 -1.11
C ILE A 40 0.90 -14.21 0.20
N TYR A 41 -0.40 -14.48 0.31
CA TYR A 41 -1.01 -15.11 1.47
C TYR A 41 -0.38 -16.47 1.77
N ALA A 42 -0.27 -17.32 0.74
CA ALA A 42 0.33 -18.65 0.87
C ALA A 42 1.82 -18.58 1.27
N ALA A 43 2.58 -17.69 0.63
CA ALA A 43 4.00 -17.50 0.93
C ALA A 43 4.23 -17.00 2.36
N LEU A 44 3.46 -16.01 2.83
CA LEU A 44 3.57 -15.47 4.19
C LEU A 44 3.24 -16.53 5.25
N ASN A 45 2.14 -17.28 5.05
CA ASN A 45 1.74 -18.35 5.97
C ASN A 45 2.67 -19.57 5.91
N GLY A 46 3.40 -19.73 4.81
CA GLY A 46 4.43 -20.77 4.63
C GLY A 46 5.79 -20.46 5.28
N VAL A 47 6.00 -19.24 5.81
CA VAL A 47 7.28 -18.88 6.45
C VAL A 47 7.47 -19.62 7.76
N VAL A 48 8.45 -20.51 7.80
CA VAL A 48 8.80 -21.26 9.01
C VAL A 48 10.22 -20.91 9.44
N PHE A 49 10.33 -20.25 10.58
CA PHE A 49 11.62 -19.97 11.21
C PHE A 49 12.07 -21.14 12.09
N THR A 50 13.03 -21.90 11.63
CA THR A 50 13.60 -23.02 12.40
C THR A 50 14.31 -22.53 13.67
N LYS A 51 14.45 -23.42 14.67
CA LYS A 51 15.15 -23.09 15.91
C LYS A 51 16.64 -22.82 15.64
N LEU A 52 17.15 -21.70 16.12
CA LEU A 52 18.57 -21.37 16.03
C LEU A 52 19.39 -22.34 16.89
N LYS A 53 20.51 -22.86 16.36
CA LYS A 53 21.42 -23.69 17.11
C LYS A 53 21.98 -22.93 18.32
N THR A 54 22.20 -23.61 19.43
CA THR A 54 22.78 -22.98 20.62
C THR A 54 24.27 -22.86 20.47
N VAL A 55 24.81 -21.67 20.47
CA VAL A 55 26.23 -21.37 20.49
C VAL A 55 26.55 -20.67 21.80
N ARG A 56 27.55 -21.20 22.55
CA ARG A 56 27.97 -20.58 23.83
C ARG A 56 28.67 -19.26 23.55
N LYS A 57 28.40 -18.23 24.37
CA LYS A 57 29.08 -16.91 24.23
C LYS A 57 30.60 -17.02 24.24
N SER A 58 31.17 -17.87 25.09
CA SER A 58 32.60 -18.11 25.18
C SER A 58 33.24 -18.82 23.96
N ALA A 59 32.45 -19.29 23.02
CA ALA A 59 32.90 -19.92 21.78
C ALA A 59 32.83 -18.99 20.55
N VAL A 60 32.49 -17.73 20.75
CA VAL A 60 32.34 -16.72 19.69
C VAL A 60 33.40 -15.64 19.92
N ALA A 61 34.06 -15.24 18.85
CA ALA A 61 35.09 -14.19 18.90
C ALA A 61 34.54 -12.80 19.29
N ASP A 62 33.28 -12.51 18.93
CA ASP A 62 32.60 -11.25 19.28
C ASP A 62 31.15 -11.52 19.75
N GLU A 63 30.89 -11.32 21.05
CA GLU A 63 29.57 -11.44 21.66
C GLU A 63 28.57 -10.42 21.10
N ASN A 64 29.02 -9.19 20.77
CA ASN A 64 28.15 -8.14 20.21
C ASN A 64 27.68 -8.53 18.81
N ALA A 65 28.53 -9.15 18.01
CA ALA A 65 28.16 -9.69 16.70
C ALA A 65 27.08 -10.76 16.84
N GLN A 66 27.21 -11.68 17.81
CA GLN A 66 26.18 -12.69 18.09
C GLN A 66 24.83 -12.06 18.46
N GLU A 67 24.82 -11.06 19.36
CA GLU A 67 23.60 -10.38 19.77
C GLU A 67 22.97 -9.61 18.61
N THR A 68 23.79 -8.93 17.80
CA THR A 68 23.32 -8.22 16.60
C THR A 68 22.64 -9.15 15.61
N VAL A 69 23.25 -10.30 15.32
CA VAL A 69 22.68 -11.29 14.41
C VAL A 69 21.34 -11.82 14.91
N LYS A 70 21.22 -12.14 16.20
CA LYS A 70 19.95 -12.56 16.81
C LYS A 70 18.90 -11.46 16.76
N SER A 71 19.27 -10.21 17.08
CA SER A 71 18.38 -9.05 17.03
C SER A 71 17.81 -8.80 15.63
N ILE A 72 18.65 -8.89 14.59
CA ILE A 72 18.19 -8.79 13.20
C ILE A 72 17.16 -9.86 12.89
N ARG A 73 17.43 -11.12 13.28
CA ARG A 73 16.51 -12.23 13.04
C ARG A 73 15.18 -12.04 13.77
N ASP A 74 15.21 -11.63 15.03
CA ASP A 74 14.00 -11.42 15.83
C ASP A 74 13.17 -10.24 15.30
N ALA A 75 13.82 -9.17 14.82
CA ALA A 75 13.14 -8.07 14.15
C ALA A 75 12.42 -8.54 12.88
N VAL A 76 13.04 -9.39 12.07
CA VAL A 76 12.42 -9.97 10.86
C VAL A 76 11.24 -10.86 11.23
N LYS A 77 11.41 -11.75 12.20
CA LYS A 77 10.31 -12.60 12.70
C LYS A 77 9.11 -11.78 13.16
N LYS A 78 9.38 -10.72 13.94
CA LYS A 78 8.33 -9.82 14.42
C LYS A 78 7.59 -9.16 13.26
N LYS A 79 8.32 -8.67 12.25
CA LYS A 79 7.69 -8.05 11.06
C LYS A 79 6.82 -9.04 10.28
N ILE A 80 7.31 -10.25 10.02
CA ILE A 80 6.51 -11.28 9.33
C ILE A 80 5.27 -11.62 10.14
N LYS A 81 5.41 -11.83 11.44
CA LYS A 81 4.28 -12.11 12.33
C LYS A 81 3.25 -10.99 12.29
N THR A 82 3.67 -9.74 12.43
CA THR A 82 2.77 -8.57 12.35
C THR A 82 2.05 -8.51 10.99
N LEU A 83 2.75 -8.73 9.87
CA LEU A 83 2.13 -8.78 8.55
C LEU A 83 1.06 -9.85 8.45
N THR A 84 1.36 -11.07 8.93
CA THR A 84 0.42 -12.19 8.90
C THR A 84 -0.79 -11.95 9.80
N GLU A 85 -0.58 -11.45 11.02
CA GLU A 85 -1.65 -11.26 12.01
C GLU A 85 -2.50 -10.01 11.77
N ASP A 86 -1.92 -8.92 11.22
CA ASP A 86 -2.63 -7.66 11.07
C ASP A 86 -3.21 -7.45 9.67
N SER A 87 -2.51 -7.94 8.63
CA SER A 87 -2.87 -7.65 7.23
C SER A 87 -3.42 -8.85 6.46
N PHE A 88 -3.08 -10.07 6.86
CA PHE A 88 -3.45 -11.31 6.17
C PHE A 88 -4.19 -12.27 7.09
N THR A 89 -5.13 -11.75 7.89
CA THR A 89 -5.94 -12.51 8.86
C THR A 89 -7.01 -13.37 8.22
N ILE A 90 -7.51 -12.97 7.05
CA ILE A 90 -8.55 -13.66 6.29
C ILE A 90 -8.00 -14.16 4.97
N THR A 91 -8.56 -15.24 4.49
CA THR A 91 -8.14 -15.82 3.20
C THR A 91 -8.50 -14.91 2.02
N PRO A 92 -7.79 -15.01 0.88
CA PRO A 92 -8.16 -14.29 -0.33
C PRO A 92 -9.58 -14.60 -0.81
N GLU A 93 -10.03 -15.83 -0.64
CA GLU A 93 -11.38 -16.30 -0.99
C GLU A 93 -12.44 -15.62 -0.11
N GLU A 94 -12.22 -15.56 1.20
CA GLU A 94 -13.12 -14.87 2.15
C GLU A 94 -13.17 -13.38 1.86
N SER A 95 -12.01 -12.75 1.54
CA SER A 95 -11.95 -11.35 1.14
C SER A 95 -12.76 -11.08 -0.12
N LEU A 96 -12.61 -11.93 -1.14
CA LEU A 96 -13.36 -11.82 -2.38
C LEU A 96 -14.86 -12.01 -2.15
N GLN A 97 -15.25 -12.97 -1.31
CA GLN A 97 -16.64 -13.19 -0.96
C GLN A 97 -17.23 -11.97 -0.24
N GLY A 98 -16.51 -11.40 0.74
CA GLY A 98 -16.92 -10.17 1.43
C GLY A 98 -17.14 -8.99 0.48
N ILE A 99 -16.26 -8.81 -0.52
CA ILE A 99 -16.45 -7.78 -1.56
C ILE A 99 -17.71 -8.06 -2.38
N LYS A 100 -17.94 -9.32 -2.81
CA LYS A 100 -19.15 -9.70 -3.56
C LYS A 100 -20.44 -9.44 -2.77
N ASP A 101 -20.42 -9.70 -1.48
CA ASP A 101 -21.57 -9.51 -0.60
C ASP A 101 -21.90 -8.03 -0.39
N VAL A 102 -20.87 -7.18 -0.30
CA VAL A 102 -21.05 -5.71 -0.10
C VAL A 102 -21.35 -4.98 -1.41
N TYR A 103 -20.84 -5.48 -2.55
CA TYR A 103 -20.96 -4.82 -3.85
C TYR A 103 -22.38 -4.38 -4.24
N PRO A 104 -23.44 -5.22 -4.11
CA PRO A 104 -24.79 -4.79 -4.48
C PRO A 104 -25.29 -3.61 -3.66
N TYR A 105 -24.96 -3.56 -2.37
CA TYR A 105 -25.34 -2.44 -1.50
C TYR A 105 -24.61 -1.16 -1.88
N MET A 106 -23.31 -1.25 -2.16
CA MET A 106 -22.52 -0.08 -2.59
C MET A 106 -22.97 0.42 -3.95
N LYS A 107 -23.32 -0.47 -4.88
CA LYS A 107 -23.89 -0.12 -6.19
C LYS A 107 -25.21 0.62 -6.03
N GLU A 108 -26.10 0.14 -5.18
CA GLU A 108 -27.41 0.78 -4.95
C GLU A 108 -27.25 2.13 -4.23
N LEU A 109 -26.35 2.23 -3.25
CA LEU A 109 -26.03 3.50 -2.61
C LEU A 109 -25.51 4.54 -3.60
N SER A 110 -24.60 4.12 -4.50
CA SER A 110 -24.08 4.98 -5.57
C SER A 110 -25.21 5.45 -6.50
N ARG A 111 -26.13 4.55 -6.89
CA ARG A 111 -27.28 4.88 -7.72
C ARG A 111 -28.19 5.92 -7.05
N ILE A 112 -28.55 5.69 -5.78
CA ILE A 112 -29.39 6.61 -5.01
C ILE A 112 -28.71 7.99 -4.88
N THR A 113 -27.40 8.01 -4.63
CA THR A 113 -26.65 9.27 -4.52
C THR A 113 -26.66 10.04 -5.84
N LEU A 114 -26.43 9.37 -6.96
CA LEU A 114 -26.49 10.00 -8.29
C LEU A 114 -27.91 10.50 -8.63
N ASP A 115 -28.93 9.70 -8.32
CA ASP A 115 -30.33 10.13 -8.53
C ASP A 115 -30.68 11.36 -7.69
N LEU A 116 -30.21 11.39 -6.43
CA LEU A 116 -30.41 12.56 -5.56
C LEU A 116 -29.73 13.81 -6.15
N LEU A 117 -28.45 13.69 -6.55
CA LEU A 117 -27.70 14.80 -7.15
C LEU A 117 -28.38 15.31 -8.42
N ASN A 118 -28.85 14.42 -9.28
CA ASN A 118 -29.53 14.79 -10.51
C ASN A 118 -30.84 15.54 -10.21
N LYS A 119 -31.69 15.00 -9.33
CA LYS A 119 -32.94 15.65 -8.92
C LYS A 119 -32.70 16.97 -8.22
N PHE A 120 -31.66 17.09 -7.40
CA PHE A 120 -31.29 18.32 -6.75
C PHE A 120 -30.89 19.41 -7.78
N ASN A 121 -30.07 19.02 -8.77
CA ASN A 121 -29.64 19.90 -9.85
C ASN A 121 -30.86 20.32 -10.74
N GLU A 122 -31.79 19.41 -11.04
CA GLU A 122 -33.01 19.70 -11.75
C GLU A 122 -33.87 20.78 -10.99
N LYS A 123 -34.01 20.55 -9.67
CA LYS A 123 -34.77 21.50 -8.82
C LYS A 123 -34.08 22.86 -8.72
N LYS A 124 -32.75 22.93 -8.68
CA LYS A 124 -32.04 24.21 -8.76
C LYS A 124 -32.29 24.92 -10.09
N ARG A 125 -32.23 24.19 -11.20
CA ARG A 125 -32.53 24.76 -12.53
C ARG A 125 -33.97 25.26 -12.66
N GLU A 126 -34.96 24.48 -12.21
CA GLU A 126 -36.37 24.89 -12.22
C GLU A 126 -36.60 26.22 -11.46
N LYS A 127 -35.83 26.44 -10.38
CA LYS A 127 -35.95 27.64 -9.53
C LYS A 127 -34.97 28.75 -9.91
N ASN A 128 -34.13 28.56 -10.93
CA ASN A 128 -33.04 29.47 -11.30
C ASN A 128 -32.11 29.79 -10.11
N LEU A 129 -31.77 28.78 -9.30
CA LEU A 129 -30.87 28.89 -8.16
C LEU A 129 -29.52 28.28 -8.47
N LEU A 130 -28.46 28.94 -7.98
CA LEU A 130 -27.09 28.43 -7.95
C LEU A 130 -26.60 28.46 -6.50
N ASP A 131 -25.88 27.43 -6.09
CA ASP A 131 -25.15 27.47 -4.83
C ASP A 131 -23.65 27.82 -5.09
N PHE A 132 -22.88 28.00 -4.03
CA PHE A 132 -21.46 28.37 -4.16
C PHE A 132 -20.64 27.31 -4.89
N ASN A 133 -20.98 26.05 -4.70
CA ASN A 133 -20.29 24.95 -5.39
C ASN A 133 -20.58 24.94 -6.91
N ASP A 134 -21.81 25.32 -7.30
CA ASP A 134 -22.16 25.51 -8.72
C ASP A 134 -21.31 26.63 -9.35
N LEU A 135 -21.10 27.74 -8.63
CA LEU A 135 -20.28 28.85 -9.10
C LEU A 135 -18.82 28.41 -9.32
N GLU A 136 -18.26 27.71 -8.37
CA GLU A 136 -16.88 27.15 -8.49
C GLU A 136 -16.77 26.21 -9.69
N HIS A 137 -17.69 25.26 -9.83
CA HIS A 137 -17.70 24.34 -10.96
C HIS A 137 -17.92 25.04 -12.31
N LEU A 138 -18.75 26.06 -12.38
CA LEU A 138 -18.95 26.85 -13.58
C LEU A 138 -17.70 27.66 -13.94
N CYS A 139 -17.04 28.27 -12.94
CA CYS A 139 -15.73 28.92 -13.15
C CYS A 139 -14.69 27.95 -13.70
N LEU A 140 -14.53 26.77 -13.07
CA LEU A 140 -13.59 25.76 -13.56
C LEU A 140 -13.93 25.33 -14.99
N LYS A 141 -15.21 25.13 -15.32
CA LYS A 141 -15.65 24.74 -16.66
C LYS A 141 -15.35 25.82 -17.73
N ILE A 142 -15.29 27.09 -17.34
CA ILE A 142 -14.98 28.20 -18.25
C ILE A 142 -13.46 28.37 -18.38
N LEU A 143 -12.72 28.21 -17.29
CA LEU A 143 -11.29 28.51 -17.22
C LEU A 143 -10.38 27.35 -17.60
N ILE A 144 -10.88 26.11 -17.55
CA ILE A 144 -10.09 24.91 -17.79
C ILE A 144 -10.52 24.25 -19.11
N ASP A 145 -9.50 23.86 -19.89
CA ASP A 145 -9.66 23.06 -21.10
C ASP A 145 -8.77 21.82 -21.00
N ARG A 146 -8.80 20.93 -21.99
CA ARG A 146 -7.95 19.74 -22.05
C ARG A 146 -7.25 19.67 -23.41
N ASP A 147 -5.97 19.37 -23.37
CA ASP A 147 -5.18 19.13 -24.58
C ASP A 147 -5.48 17.75 -25.19
N GLU A 148 -4.85 17.47 -26.34
CA GLU A 148 -4.97 16.18 -27.06
C GLU A 148 -4.52 14.97 -26.21
N ASN A 149 -3.68 15.18 -25.20
CA ASN A 149 -3.20 14.15 -24.27
C ASN A 149 -4.05 14.08 -22.97
N ASN A 150 -5.20 14.79 -22.94
CA ASN A 150 -6.08 14.89 -21.77
C ASN A 150 -5.45 15.58 -20.54
N ASN A 151 -4.37 16.35 -20.70
CA ASN A 151 -3.82 17.19 -19.65
C ASN A 151 -4.67 18.44 -19.48
N ILE A 152 -4.75 18.93 -18.23
CA ILE A 152 -5.48 20.15 -17.90
C ILE A 152 -4.64 21.34 -18.37
N ILE A 153 -5.25 22.21 -19.19
CA ILE A 153 -4.69 23.47 -19.67
C ILE A 153 -5.64 24.62 -19.40
N GLY A 154 -5.15 25.85 -19.41
CA GLY A 154 -6.01 27.04 -19.39
C GLY A 154 -6.80 27.18 -20.67
N SER A 155 -8.07 27.51 -20.55
CA SER A 155 -8.90 27.86 -21.72
C SER A 155 -8.48 29.21 -22.33
N GLY A 156 -8.96 29.53 -23.52
CA GLY A 156 -8.77 30.86 -24.11
C GLY A 156 -9.28 32.00 -23.21
N VAL A 157 -10.32 31.75 -22.41
CA VAL A 157 -10.82 32.72 -21.41
C VAL A 157 -9.83 32.88 -20.25
N ALA A 158 -9.21 31.77 -19.79
CA ALA A 158 -8.18 31.85 -18.75
C ALA A 158 -6.96 32.65 -19.22
N GLU A 159 -6.51 32.44 -20.44
CA GLU A 159 -5.40 33.20 -21.01
C GLU A 159 -5.72 34.70 -21.10
N HIS A 160 -6.96 35.06 -21.52
CA HIS A 160 -7.39 36.45 -21.52
C HIS A 160 -7.38 37.09 -20.13
N PHE A 161 -7.80 36.34 -19.09
CA PHE A 161 -7.72 36.83 -17.71
C PHE A 161 -6.30 36.98 -17.19
N LYS A 162 -5.36 36.15 -17.61
CA LYS A 162 -3.92 36.30 -17.28
C LYS A 162 -3.33 37.62 -17.78
N GLU A 163 -3.80 38.12 -18.93
CA GLU A 163 -3.37 39.43 -19.44
C GLU A 163 -3.95 40.59 -18.63
N PHE A 164 -5.03 40.34 -17.91
CA PHE A 164 -5.77 41.39 -17.17
C PHE A 164 -5.38 41.54 -15.72
N PHE A 165 -4.81 40.47 -15.10
CA PHE A 165 -4.43 40.46 -13.70
C PHE A 165 -2.90 40.29 -13.58
N ASP A 166 -2.24 41.25 -12.92
CA ASP A 166 -0.80 41.16 -12.62
C ASP A 166 -0.52 40.09 -11.54
N GLU A 167 -1.47 39.87 -10.62
CA GLU A 167 -1.35 38.94 -9.52
C GLU A 167 -2.72 38.43 -9.07
N VAL A 168 -2.83 37.12 -8.79
CA VAL A 168 -4.03 36.48 -8.23
C VAL A 168 -3.64 35.86 -6.89
N LEU A 169 -4.24 36.34 -5.79
CA LEU A 169 -4.02 35.90 -4.42
C LEU A 169 -5.05 34.84 -3.98
#